data_7bc1d131e1241f49ff2e472a7074dd42
#
_entry.id   7bc1d131e1241f49ff2e472a7074dd42
#
_cell.length_a   1.000
_cell.length_b   1.000
_cell.length_c   1.000
_cell.angle_alpha   90.00
_cell.angle_beta   90.00
_cell.angle_gamma   90.00
#
_symmetry.space_group_name_H-M   'P 1'
#
loop_
_entity.id
_entity.type
_entity.pdbx_description
1 polymer ?
#
loop_
_entity_poly.entity_id
_entity_poly.type
_entity_poly.pdbx_seq_one_letter_code
_entity_poly.pdbx_strand_id
1 'polypeptide(L)'
;MSELKQNIIKIRPRENSGSAASNRFDFQKNWTLCKIIELHEAPDDYLVTLEFHDDVVVFDSSTNPDKISFYQVKTSKSPNWTINGLISRKKGKNGLLNSHLGKLYEHLENFEDSVESLNFVTNNKIKGKLSSGIKCEDTIEFCCNDLDKTELDKIIQSLKQEHALNDLKDFSSVTFFKPGELSIEKHSELTKIKLAEYIEKYLPDVKYQISPLYKSIFDEIKKKSNIEKEITSFEELKKYKSVSRQDFDSYLESLNSSNTIKELAVSIENRLNAEKVDFQTIKNFRRNSKIYEVKKMTYNDKSLKNIEKEISQVIKKLDSDLGLKECSVEVISQLDLNKLVNNDFDKDLIQTIIFYQLYE
;
A
#
# COMPACT_ATOMS: atom_id res chain seq x y z
N MET A 1 -41.84 8.87 -15.97
CA MET A 1 -40.34 8.88 -16.07
C MET A 1 -40.00 9.45 -17.44
N SER A 2 -39.02 10.36 -17.55
CA SER A 2 -38.64 10.93 -18.87
C SER A 2 -38.10 9.82 -19.77
N GLU A 3 -38.36 9.94 -21.09
CA GLU A 3 -37.90 8.99 -22.11
C GLU A 3 -36.36 8.78 -22.05
N LEU A 4 -35.62 9.84 -21.75
CA LEU A 4 -34.18 9.78 -21.52
C LEU A 4 -33.79 8.84 -20.38
N LYS A 5 -34.50 8.86 -19.24
CA LYS A 5 -34.25 7.97 -18.11
C LYS A 5 -34.48 6.49 -18.45
N GLN A 6 -35.48 6.22 -19.30
CA GLN A 6 -35.75 4.86 -19.76
C GLN A 6 -34.68 4.39 -20.76
N ASN A 7 -34.26 5.25 -21.67
CA ASN A 7 -33.27 4.93 -22.71
C ASN A 7 -31.88 4.71 -22.09
N ILE A 8 -31.45 5.50 -21.12
CA ILE A 8 -30.17 5.33 -20.41
C ILE A 8 -30.07 3.94 -19.76
N ILE A 9 -31.16 3.40 -19.22
CA ILE A 9 -31.16 2.09 -18.58
C ILE A 9 -31.26 0.96 -19.61
N LYS A 10 -32.01 1.15 -20.71
CA LYS A 10 -32.18 0.13 -21.76
C LYS A 10 -30.95 -0.06 -22.63
N ILE A 11 -30.24 1.03 -22.93
CA ILE A 11 -29.06 0.98 -23.79
C ILE A 11 -27.86 0.58 -22.94
N ARG A 12 -27.32 -0.63 -23.18
CA ARG A 12 -26.12 -1.08 -22.49
C ARG A 12 -24.93 -0.16 -22.83
N PRO A 13 -24.15 0.29 -21.84
CA PRO A 13 -22.92 1.04 -22.10
C PRO A 13 -21.99 0.22 -23.00
N ARG A 14 -21.36 0.88 -23.95
CA ARG A 14 -20.39 0.26 -24.89
C ARG A 14 -19.15 -0.25 -24.17
N GLU A 15 -18.77 0.41 -23.06
CA GLU A 15 -17.57 0.12 -22.30
C GLU A 15 -17.93 -0.19 -20.83
N ASN A 16 -17.84 -1.47 -20.46
CA ASN A 16 -17.96 -1.94 -19.08
C ASN A 16 -16.62 -2.49 -18.54
N SER A 17 -15.55 -2.44 -19.35
CA SER A 17 -14.25 -3.04 -18.99
C SER A 17 -13.46 -2.19 -18.01
N GLY A 18 -13.58 -0.87 -18.07
CA GLY A 18 -12.78 0.07 -17.27
C GLY A 18 -13.00 -0.08 -15.76
N SER A 19 -14.27 -0.10 -15.31
CA SER A 19 -14.59 -0.26 -13.89
C SER A 19 -14.16 -1.62 -13.35
N ALA A 20 -14.35 -2.69 -14.14
CA ALA A 20 -13.93 -4.03 -13.76
C ALA A 20 -12.40 -4.16 -13.70
N ALA A 21 -11.67 -3.51 -14.60
CA ALA A 21 -10.21 -3.47 -14.57
C ALA A 21 -9.71 -2.69 -13.35
N SER A 22 -10.25 -1.50 -13.10
CA SER A 22 -9.91 -0.69 -11.92
C SER A 22 -10.10 -1.46 -10.61
N ASN A 23 -11.26 -2.12 -10.45
CA ASN A 23 -11.54 -2.92 -9.24
C ASN A 23 -10.56 -4.09 -9.05
N ARG A 24 -10.08 -4.71 -10.15
CA ARG A 24 -9.05 -5.77 -10.08
C ARG A 24 -7.69 -5.23 -9.65
N PHE A 25 -7.30 -4.07 -10.15
CA PHE A 25 -6.05 -3.41 -9.72
C PHE A 25 -6.15 -2.93 -8.27
N ASP A 26 -7.32 -2.46 -7.83
CA ASP A 26 -7.52 -2.09 -6.43
C ASP A 26 -7.53 -3.32 -5.52
N PHE A 27 -8.02 -4.47 -5.99
CA PHE A 27 -7.89 -5.75 -5.29
C PHE A 27 -6.41 -6.13 -5.08
N GLN A 28 -5.57 -6.06 -6.13
CA GLN A 28 -4.14 -6.36 -6.03
C GLN A 28 -3.44 -5.47 -4.98
N LYS A 29 -3.75 -4.17 -4.98
CA LYS A 29 -3.18 -3.22 -4.02
C LYS A 29 -3.64 -3.48 -2.58
N ASN A 30 -4.90 -3.84 -2.39
CA ASN A 30 -5.43 -4.22 -1.07
C ASN A 30 -4.79 -5.53 -0.58
N TRP A 31 -4.65 -6.51 -1.47
CA TRP A 31 -3.93 -7.73 -1.13
C TRP A 31 -2.48 -7.44 -0.74
N THR A 32 -1.80 -6.55 -1.49
CA THR A 32 -0.44 -6.11 -1.15
C THR A 32 -0.37 -5.48 0.24
N LEU A 33 -1.33 -4.62 0.60
CA LEU A 33 -1.37 -4.04 1.95
C LEU A 33 -1.58 -5.13 3.02
N CYS A 34 -2.45 -6.10 2.77
CA CYS A 34 -2.61 -7.24 3.68
C CYS A 34 -1.30 -8.04 3.84
N LYS A 35 -0.54 -8.22 2.74
CA LYS A 35 0.76 -8.90 2.78
C LYS A 35 1.81 -8.09 3.54
N ILE A 36 1.84 -6.76 3.39
CA ILE A 36 2.72 -5.89 4.17
C ILE A 36 2.41 -6.02 5.67
N ILE A 37 1.13 -5.99 6.06
CA ILE A 37 0.71 -6.16 7.46
C ILE A 37 1.18 -7.51 8.00
N GLU A 38 0.99 -8.60 7.24
CA GLU A 38 1.44 -9.94 7.61
C GLU A 38 2.96 -10.01 7.82
N LEU A 39 3.74 -9.47 6.88
CA LEU A 39 5.20 -9.42 6.99
C LEU A 39 5.66 -8.58 8.19
N HIS A 40 4.89 -7.56 8.53
CA HIS A 40 5.22 -6.66 9.64
C HIS A 40 4.95 -7.27 11.03
N GLU A 41 4.19 -8.37 11.11
CA GLU A 41 3.99 -9.12 12.36
C GLU A 41 5.28 -9.79 12.86
N ALA A 42 6.18 -10.19 11.96
CA ALA A 42 7.52 -10.67 12.30
C ALA A 42 8.52 -9.51 12.42
N PRO A 43 9.61 -9.65 13.20
CA PRO A 43 10.62 -8.58 13.36
C PRO A 43 11.56 -8.44 12.16
N ASP A 44 11.52 -9.35 11.21
CA ASP A 44 12.44 -9.43 10.07
C ASP A 44 12.27 -8.26 9.09
N ASP A 45 13.36 -7.84 8.43
CA ASP A 45 13.32 -6.84 7.37
C ASP A 45 12.59 -7.39 6.14
N TYR A 46 12.06 -6.49 5.33
CA TYR A 46 11.45 -6.83 4.05
C TYR A 46 11.41 -5.62 3.11
N LEU A 47 11.30 -5.93 1.82
CA LEU A 47 10.98 -4.94 0.80
C LEU A 47 9.89 -5.49 -0.12
N VAL A 48 8.71 -4.88 -0.11
CA VAL A 48 7.60 -5.25 -0.99
C VAL A 48 7.59 -4.34 -2.21
N THR A 49 7.75 -4.92 -3.39
CA THR A 49 7.84 -4.22 -4.67
C THR A 49 6.60 -4.48 -5.53
N LEU A 50 6.15 -3.46 -6.24
CA LEU A 50 4.88 -3.41 -6.96
C LEU A 50 5.10 -3.31 -8.47
N GLU A 51 4.38 -4.13 -9.26
CA GLU A 51 4.41 -4.08 -10.74
C GLU A 51 5.85 -4.05 -11.29
N PHE A 52 6.68 -4.98 -10.80
CA PHE A 52 8.06 -5.15 -11.25
C PHE A 52 8.40 -6.64 -11.23
N HIS A 53 8.63 -7.22 -12.40
CA HIS A 53 8.71 -8.65 -12.70
C HIS A 53 7.40 -9.42 -12.53
N ASP A 54 6.62 -9.17 -11.47
CA ASP A 54 5.26 -9.70 -11.29
C ASP A 54 4.37 -8.66 -10.57
N ASP A 55 3.11 -9.01 -10.30
CA ASP A 55 2.15 -8.10 -9.64
C ASP A 55 2.70 -7.60 -8.30
N VAL A 56 3.28 -8.51 -7.48
CA VAL A 56 3.95 -8.19 -6.21
C VAL A 56 5.18 -9.07 -6.05
N VAL A 57 6.28 -8.46 -5.60
CA VAL A 57 7.54 -9.14 -5.30
C VAL A 57 7.96 -8.78 -3.88
N VAL A 58 8.41 -9.77 -3.12
CA VAL A 58 8.91 -9.58 -1.75
C VAL A 58 10.34 -10.03 -1.67
N PHE A 59 11.22 -9.14 -1.21
CA PHE A 59 12.60 -9.44 -0.86
C PHE A 59 12.70 -9.60 0.67
N ASP A 60 13.58 -10.46 1.13
CA ASP A 60 13.87 -10.72 2.53
C ASP A 60 14.65 -9.58 3.23
N SER A 61 15.16 -8.63 2.46
CA SER A 61 15.83 -7.45 3.00
C SER A 61 15.64 -6.23 2.10
N SER A 62 15.55 -5.05 2.73
CA SER A 62 15.49 -3.76 2.04
C SER A 62 16.86 -3.20 1.65
N THR A 63 17.95 -3.86 2.07
CA THR A 63 19.33 -3.41 1.83
C THR A 63 20.18 -4.43 1.08
N ASN A 64 20.21 -5.68 1.53
CA ASN A 64 20.99 -6.76 0.95
C ASN A 64 20.12 -8.01 0.83
N PRO A 65 19.23 -8.09 -0.16
CA PRO A 65 18.36 -9.25 -0.33
C PRO A 65 19.11 -10.46 -0.86
N ASP A 66 18.90 -11.62 -0.22
CA ASP A 66 19.38 -12.92 -0.66
C ASP A 66 18.25 -13.76 -1.26
N LYS A 67 17.02 -13.56 -0.79
CA LYS A 67 15.83 -14.29 -1.19
C LYS A 67 14.74 -13.40 -1.76
N ILE A 68 14.00 -13.98 -2.71
CA ILE A 68 12.93 -13.31 -3.43
C ILE A 68 11.71 -14.22 -3.57
N SER A 69 10.54 -13.69 -3.23
CA SER A 69 9.24 -14.35 -3.39
C SER A 69 8.38 -13.58 -4.39
N PHE A 70 7.81 -14.29 -5.36
CA PHE A 70 6.95 -13.73 -6.41
C PHE A 70 5.49 -14.05 -6.14
N TYR A 71 4.61 -13.06 -6.35
CA TYR A 71 3.17 -13.19 -6.16
C TYR A 71 2.44 -12.71 -7.40
N GLN A 72 1.82 -13.65 -8.10
CA GLN A 72 0.91 -13.34 -9.20
C GLN A 72 -0.52 -13.29 -8.67
N VAL A 73 -1.09 -12.09 -8.58
CA VAL A 73 -2.40 -11.84 -7.99
C VAL A 73 -3.45 -11.74 -9.08
N LYS A 74 -4.36 -12.68 -9.16
CA LYS A 74 -5.38 -12.76 -10.22
C LYS A 74 -6.78 -12.87 -9.64
N THR A 75 -7.71 -12.16 -10.26
CA THR A 75 -9.13 -12.23 -9.92
C THR A 75 -9.93 -12.87 -11.04
N SER A 76 -10.95 -13.62 -10.69
CA SER A 76 -11.90 -14.22 -11.61
C SER A 76 -13.34 -13.99 -11.16
N LYS A 77 -14.26 -13.83 -12.12
CA LYS A 77 -15.70 -13.89 -11.89
C LYS A 77 -16.22 -15.32 -11.84
N SER A 78 -15.47 -16.29 -12.36
CA SER A 78 -15.80 -17.70 -12.23
C SER A 78 -15.67 -18.10 -10.76
N PRO A 79 -16.58 -18.91 -10.23
CA PRO A 79 -16.55 -19.29 -8.82
C PRO A 79 -15.30 -20.10 -8.43
N ASN A 80 -14.67 -20.73 -9.40
CA ASN A 80 -13.46 -21.51 -9.17
C ASN A 80 -12.45 -21.38 -10.30
N TRP A 81 -11.17 -21.46 -9.94
CA TRP A 81 -10.08 -21.80 -10.85
C TRP A 81 -9.97 -23.31 -11.01
N THR A 82 -9.33 -23.76 -12.07
CA THR A 82 -8.99 -25.17 -12.29
C THR A 82 -7.51 -25.28 -12.65
N ILE A 83 -6.88 -26.41 -12.37
CA ILE A 83 -5.49 -26.66 -12.76
C ILE A 83 -5.32 -26.47 -14.27
N ASN A 84 -6.25 -26.98 -15.09
CA ASN A 84 -6.22 -26.76 -16.54
C ASN A 84 -6.28 -25.25 -16.90
N GLY A 85 -7.02 -24.44 -16.17
CA GLY A 85 -7.07 -23.00 -16.39
C GLY A 85 -5.76 -22.29 -16.06
N LEU A 86 -5.03 -22.79 -15.05
CA LEU A 86 -3.74 -22.23 -14.63
C LEU A 86 -2.60 -22.53 -15.61
N ILE A 87 -2.64 -23.68 -16.28
CA ILE A 87 -1.66 -24.11 -17.32
C ILE A 87 -2.12 -23.78 -18.75
N SER A 88 -3.32 -23.22 -18.92
CA SER A 88 -3.85 -22.90 -20.26
C SER A 88 -3.15 -21.67 -20.85
N ARG A 89 -2.66 -21.81 -22.09
CA ARG A 89 -2.01 -20.73 -22.85
C ARG A 89 -3.02 -20.01 -23.76
N LYS A 90 -2.99 -18.70 -23.71
CA LYS A 90 -3.82 -17.85 -24.58
C LYS A 90 -3.07 -17.49 -25.86
N LYS A 91 -3.80 -17.35 -26.97
CA LYS A 91 -3.25 -16.89 -28.24
C LYS A 91 -3.00 -15.38 -28.17
N GLY A 92 -1.76 -14.96 -28.31
CA GLY A 92 -1.33 -13.57 -28.45
C GLY A 92 -1.13 -13.18 -29.91
N LYS A 93 -0.66 -11.96 -30.15
CA LYS A 93 -0.35 -11.46 -31.51
C LYS A 93 0.79 -12.23 -32.19
N ASN A 94 1.80 -12.62 -31.40
CA ASN A 94 3.04 -13.23 -31.88
C ASN A 94 3.16 -14.73 -31.53
N GLY A 95 2.07 -15.40 -31.19
CA GLY A 95 2.08 -16.81 -30.79
C GLY A 95 1.31 -17.08 -29.50
N LEU A 96 1.58 -18.21 -28.86
CA LEU A 96 0.97 -18.55 -27.57
C LEU A 96 1.68 -17.79 -26.46
N LEU A 97 0.90 -17.10 -25.62
CA LEU A 97 1.40 -16.46 -24.40
C LEU A 97 1.66 -17.53 -23.34
N ASN A 98 2.54 -17.25 -22.42
CA ASN A 98 2.76 -18.13 -21.28
C ASN A 98 1.52 -18.23 -20.40
N SER A 99 1.30 -19.45 -19.88
CA SER A 99 0.26 -19.73 -18.91
C SER A 99 0.50 -18.96 -17.58
N HIS A 100 -0.44 -19.03 -16.66
CA HIS A 100 -0.20 -18.43 -15.33
C HIS A 100 0.97 -19.10 -14.62
N LEU A 101 1.04 -20.43 -14.64
CA LEU A 101 2.16 -21.14 -14.02
C LEU A 101 3.44 -21.04 -14.83
N GLY A 102 3.36 -20.94 -16.16
CA GLY A 102 4.52 -20.71 -17.02
C GLY A 102 5.22 -19.39 -16.73
N LYS A 103 4.46 -18.32 -16.45
CA LYS A 103 5.04 -17.04 -16.02
C LYS A 103 5.75 -17.12 -14.67
N LEU A 104 5.18 -17.87 -13.71
CA LEU A 104 5.83 -18.09 -12.43
C LEU A 104 7.11 -18.93 -12.62
N TYR A 105 7.09 -19.93 -13.51
CA TYR A 105 8.27 -20.73 -13.81
C TYR A 105 9.41 -19.91 -14.42
N GLU A 106 9.12 -18.89 -15.26
CA GLU A 106 10.16 -17.98 -15.79
C GLU A 106 10.96 -17.29 -14.69
N HIS A 107 10.35 -16.98 -13.53
CA HIS A 107 11.09 -16.40 -12.41
C HIS A 107 12.11 -17.40 -11.84
N LEU A 108 11.76 -18.69 -11.77
CA LEU A 108 12.70 -19.72 -11.32
C LEU A 108 13.87 -19.90 -12.30
N GLU A 109 13.63 -19.73 -13.60
CA GLU A 109 14.69 -19.75 -14.61
C GLU A 109 15.64 -18.54 -14.48
N ASN A 110 15.07 -17.36 -14.18
CA ASN A 110 15.81 -16.10 -14.15
C ASN A 110 16.54 -15.83 -12.83
N PHE A 111 16.01 -16.30 -11.68
CA PHE A 111 16.51 -15.97 -10.35
C PHE A 111 17.03 -17.20 -9.57
N GLU A 112 16.87 -18.40 -10.10
CA GLU A 112 17.45 -19.65 -9.63
C GLU A 112 17.29 -19.88 -8.11
N ASP A 113 18.40 -20.13 -7.43
CA ASP A 113 18.43 -20.43 -5.99
C ASP A 113 18.02 -19.27 -5.09
N SER A 114 17.93 -18.05 -5.65
CA SER A 114 17.40 -16.88 -4.92
C SER A 114 15.89 -16.92 -4.76
N VAL A 115 15.17 -17.72 -5.55
CA VAL A 115 13.72 -17.84 -5.41
C VAL A 115 13.38 -18.61 -4.14
N GLU A 116 12.71 -17.94 -3.22
CA GLU A 116 12.17 -18.54 -2.00
C GLU A 116 10.79 -19.15 -2.26
N SER A 117 9.92 -18.43 -2.94
CA SER A 117 8.59 -18.93 -3.29
C SER A 117 8.00 -18.27 -4.54
N LEU A 118 7.16 -19.05 -5.22
CA LEU A 118 6.32 -18.63 -6.33
C LEU A 118 4.86 -18.80 -5.90
N ASN A 119 4.09 -17.70 -5.92
CA ASN A 119 2.76 -17.73 -5.32
C ASN A 119 1.70 -17.33 -6.35
N PHE A 120 0.69 -18.18 -6.54
CA PHE A 120 -0.51 -17.83 -7.27
C PHE A 120 -1.62 -17.47 -6.30
N VAL A 121 -1.97 -16.20 -6.26
CA VAL A 121 -2.96 -15.63 -5.35
C VAL A 121 -4.26 -15.34 -6.10
N THR A 122 -5.39 -15.70 -5.52
CA THR A 122 -6.68 -15.49 -6.18
C THR A 122 -7.82 -15.26 -5.18
N ASN A 123 -8.85 -14.50 -5.64
CA ASN A 123 -10.08 -14.25 -4.88
C ASN A 123 -10.99 -15.47 -4.74
N ASN A 124 -10.81 -16.50 -5.55
CA ASN A 124 -11.71 -17.66 -5.63
C ASN A 124 -10.96 -18.96 -5.35
N LYS A 125 -11.73 -20.00 -5.01
CA LYS A 125 -11.20 -21.34 -4.76
C LYS A 125 -10.56 -21.96 -6.01
N ILE A 126 -9.65 -22.90 -5.80
CA ILE A 126 -9.01 -23.68 -6.87
C ILE A 126 -9.54 -25.11 -6.77
N LYS A 127 -10.16 -25.60 -7.83
CA LYS A 127 -10.60 -27.00 -7.93
C LYS A 127 -9.44 -27.90 -8.18
N GLY A 128 -9.32 -28.92 -7.32
CA GLY A 128 -8.30 -29.94 -7.42
C GLY A 128 -8.35 -30.88 -6.24
N LYS A 129 -7.44 -31.82 -6.20
CA LYS A 129 -7.30 -32.80 -5.12
C LYS A 129 -5.85 -32.88 -4.66
N LEU A 130 -5.67 -32.91 -3.35
CA LEU A 130 -4.38 -33.14 -2.73
C LEU A 130 -4.11 -34.65 -2.61
N SER A 131 -2.84 -35.02 -2.55
CA SER A 131 -2.40 -36.39 -2.32
C SER A 131 -2.96 -37.01 -1.04
N SER A 132 -3.25 -36.17 -0.04
CA SER A 132 -3.94 -36.54 1.21
C SER A 132 -5.40 -36.93 1.02
N GLY A 133 -6.00 -36.69 -0.17
CA GLY A 133 -7.42 -36.85 -0.47
C GLY A 133 -8.30 -35.65 -0.15
N ILE A 134 -7.77 -34.61 0.49
CA ILE A 134 -8.46 -33.34 0.76
C ILE A 134 -8.68 -32.58 -0.56
N LYS A 135 -9.78 -31.89 -0.70
CA LYS A 135 -10.04 -31.02 -1.86
C LYS A 135 -9.26 -29.69 -1.70
N CYS A 136 -8.66 -29.21 -2.75
CA CYS A 136 -7.96 -27.91 -2.74
C CYS A 136 -8.89 -26.77 -2.32
N GLU A 137 -10.21 -26.86 -2.63
CA GLU A 137 -11.21 -25.88 -2.24
C GLU A 137 -11.41 -25.73 -0.73
N ASP A 138 -11.04 -26.75 0.05
CA ASP A 138 -11.21 -26.81 1.50
C ASP A 138 -9.96 -26.32 2.25
N THR A 139 -8.93 -25.88 1.51
CA THR A 139 -7.68 -25.35 2.07
C THR A 139 -7.56 -23.85 1.92
N ILE A 140 -6.82 -23.20 2.82
CA ILE A 140 -6.47 -21.77 2.75
C ILE A 140 -5.26 -21.58 1.85
N GLU A 141 -4.29 -22.51 1.94
CA GLU A 141 -3.06 -22.52 1.16
C GLU A 141 -2.62 -23.96 0.95
N PHE A 142 -1.97 -24.25 -0.16
CA PHE A 142 -1.34 -25.53 -0.42
C PHE A 142 -0.14 -25.38 -1.36
N CYS A 143 0.86 -26.27 -1.19
CA CYS A 143 2.01 -26.35 -2.07
C CYS A 143 1.65 -27.13 -3.36
N CYS A 144 2.26 -26.78 -4.48
CA CYS A 144 2.09 -27.51 -5.73
C CYS A 144 2.47 -28.99 -5.57
N ASN A 145 3.48 -29.28 -4.76
CA ASN A 145 3.93 -30.66 -4.46
C ASN A 145 2.91 -31.48 -3.65
N ASP A 146 1.96 -30.84 -3.00
CA ASP A 146 0.89 -31.51 -2.25
C ASP A 146 -0.24 -32.03 -3.15
N LEU A 147 -0.28 -31.62 -4.42
CA LEU A 147 -1.31 -32.03 -5.36
C LEU A 147 -1.29 -33.56 -5.60
N ASP A 148 -2.47 -34.09 -5.91
CA ASP A 148 -2.58 -35.45 -6.43
C ASP A 148 -1.65 -35.64 -7.64
N LYS A 149 -1.03 -36.80 -7.73
CA LYS A 149 -0.04 -37.11 -8.78
C LYS A 149 -0.53 -36.78 -10.18
N THR A 150 -1.80 -37.05 -10.46
CA THR A 150 -2.38 -36.78 -11.79
C THR A 150 -2.41 -35.28 -12.10
N GLU A 151 -2.74 -34.42 -11.13
CA GLU A 151 -2.76 -32.97 -11.30
C GLU A 151 -1.34 -32.40 -11.35
N LEU A 152 -0.42 -32.89 -10.54
CA LEU A 152 0.97 -32.52 -10.56
C LEU A 152 1.66 -32.87 -11.88
N ASP A 153 1.45 -34.10 -12.39
CA ASP A 153 2.01 -34.54 -13.66
C ASP A 153 1.52 -33.67 -14.84
N LYS A 154 0.24 -33.25 -14.84
CA LYS A 154 -0.29 -32.32 -15.83
C LYS A 154 0.44 -30.96 -15.81
N ILE A 155 0.71 -30.41 -14.64
CA ILE A 155 1.45 -29.15 -14.50
C ILE A 155 2.86 -29.32 -15.06
N ILE A 156 3.58 -30.34 -14.61
CA ILE A 156 4.96 -30.63 -15.04
C ILE A 156 5.05 -30.81 -16.54
N GLN A 157 4.18 -31.62 -17.14
CA GLN A 157 4.17 -31.82 -18.58
C GLN A 157 3.85 -30.55 -19.36
N SER A 158 2.88 -29.77 -18.89
CA SER A 158 2.53 -28.49 -19.53
C SER A 158 3.68 -27.50 -19.51
N LEU A 159 4.37 -27.36 -18.38
CA LEU A 159 5.52 -26.46 -18.26
C LEU A 159 6.71 -26.92 -19.12
N LYS A 160 7.01 -28.25 -19.17
CA LYS A 160 8.02 -28.81 -20.08
C LYS A 160 7.74 -28.46 -21.54
N GLN A 161 6.49 -28.59 -21.96
CA GLN A 161 6.09 -28.25 -23.34
C GLN A 161 6.14 -26.72 -23.59
N GLU A 162 5.72 -25.94 -22.61
CA GLU A 162 5.65 -24.47 -22.72
C GLU A 162 7.05 -23.86 -22.86
N HIS A 163 8.00 -24.33 -22.08
CA HIS A 163 9.39 -23.84 -22.05
C HIS A 163 10.36 -24.67 -22.89
N ALA A 164 9.85 -25.66 -23.62
CA ALA A 164 10.64 -26.57 -24.47
C ALA A 164 11.80 -27.25 -23.71
N LEU A 165 11.55 -27.71 -22.48
CA LEU A 165 12.53 -28.29 -21.58
C LEU A 165 12.33 -29.81 -21.44
N ASN A 166 13.44 -30.55 -21.34
CA ASN A 166 13.41 -31.97 -20.99
C ASN A 166 13.16 -32.17 -19.51
N ASP A 167 13.81 -31.37 -18.66
CA ASP A 167 13.68 -31.40 -17.23
C ASP A 167 13.40 -30.01 -16.67
N LEU A 168 12.54 -29.93 -15.65
CA LEU A 168 12.25 -28.71 -14.94
C LEU A 168 13.16 -28.58 -13.71
N LYS A 169 13.53 -27.33 -13.37
CA LYS A 169 13.98 -27.02 -12.01
C LYS A 169 12.87 -27.35 -11.02
N ASP A 170 13.19 -27.50 -9.75
CA ASP A 170 12.20 -27.87 -8.73
C ASP A 170 11.18 -26.75 -8.51
N PHE A 171 10.19 -26.74 -9.42
CA PHE A 171 9.08 -25.80 -9.38
C PHE A 171 8.04 -26.16 -8.32
N SER A 172 7.82 -27.45 -8.13
CA SER A 172 6.70 -27.93 -7.33
C SER A 172 6.86 -27.67 -5.84
N SER A 173 8.08 -27.72 -5.32
CA SER A 173 8.38 -27.49 -3.90
C SER A 173 8.34 -26.02 -3.49
N VAL A 174 8.56 -25.09 -4.44
CA VAL A 174 8.60 -23.65 -4.19
C VAL A 174 7.34 -22.92 -4.65
N THR A 175 6.37 -23.63 -5.23
CA THR A 175 5.14 -23.02 -5.75
C THR A 175 3.96 -23.25 -4.82
N PHE A 176 3.30 -22.16 -4.43
CA PHE A 176 2.17 -22.14 -3.52
C PHE A 176 0.93 -21.53 -4.16
N PHE A 177 -0.21 -22.06 -3.79
CA PHE A 177 -1.53 -21.56 -4.18
C PHE A 177 -2.24 -20.99 -2.97
N LYS A 178 -2.69 -19.72 -3.07
CA LYS A 178 -3.33 -18.94 -2.00
C LYS A 178 -4.72 -18.49 -2.45
N PRO A 179 -5.75 -19.34 -2.30
CA PRO A 179 -7.10 -19.02 -2.73
C PRO A 179 -7.89 -18.28 -1.66
N GLY A 180 -8.64 -17.26 -2.06
CA GLY A 180 -9.80 -16.76 -1.34
C GLY A 180 -9.57 -15.88 -0.12
N GLU A 181 -8.39 -15.29 0.08
CA GLU A 181 -8.13 -14.40 1.23
C GLU A 181 -8.99 -13.13 1.23
N LEU A 182 -9.23 -12.53 0.07
CA LEU A 182 -10.02 -11.32 -0.08
C LEU A 182 -11.17 -11.52 -1.07
N SER A 183 -12.35 -10.94 -0.77
CA SER A 183 -13.43 -10.83 -1.72
C SER A 183 -13.21 -9.65 -2.67
N ILE A 184 -13.51 -9.83 -3.96
CA ILE A 184 -13.40 -8.76 -4.95
C ILE A 184 -14.37 -7.60 -4.71
N GLU A 185 -15.48 -7.83 -3.98
CA GLU A 185 -16.47 -6.83 -3.63
C GLU A 185 -16.15 -6.10 -2.33
N LYS A 186 -15.37 -6.73 -1.42
CA LYS A 186 -15.13 -6.23 -0.06
C LYS A 186 -13.66 -6.11 0.30
N HIS A 187 -12.75 -6.12 -0.68
CA HIS A 187 -11.32 -6.08 -0.41
C HIS A 187 -10.90 -4.89 0.46
N SER A 188 -11.48 -3.70 0.23
CA SER A 188 -11.11 -2.51 1.00
C SER A 188 -11.57 -2.57 2.46
N GLU A 189 -12.78 -3.10 2.71
CA GLU A 189 -13.31 -3.29 4.06
C GLU A 189 -12.49 -4.34 4.83
N LEU A 190 -12.21 -5.48 4.20
CA LEU A 190 -11.42 -6.55 4.81
C LEU A 190 -9.98 -6.10 5.12
N THR A 191 -9.37 -5.31 4.22
CA THR A 191 -8.04 -4.74 4.46
C THR A 191 -8.04 -3.76 5.63
N LYS A 192 -9.08 -2.93 5.77
CA LYS A 192 -9.23 -2.04 6.93
C LYS A 192 -9.37 -2.81 8.24
N ILE A 193 -10.14 -3.90 8.23
CA ILE A 193 -10.30 -4.77 9.41
C ILE A 193 -8.94 -5.36 9.79
N LYS A 194 -8.20 -5.95 8.84
CA LYS A 194 -6.86 -6.52 9.09
C LYS A 194 -5.88 -5.48 9.62
N LEU A 195 -5.91 -4.25 9.08
CA LEU A 195 -5.09 -3.14 9.59
C LEU A 195 -5.50 -2.72 11.01
N ALA A 196 -6.80 -2.67 11.31
CA ALA A 196 -7.30 -2.36 12.65
C ALA A 196 -6.88 -3.42 13.67
N GLU A 197 -7.06 -4.70 13.35
CA GLU A 197 -6.65 -5.83 14.19
C GLU A 197 -5.13 -5.79 14.49
N TYR A 198 -4.32 -5.46 13.48
CA TYR A 198 -2.88 -5.26 13.66
C TYR A 198 -2.57 -4.15 14.67
N ILE A 199 -3.20 -2.96 14.51
CA ILE A 199 -2.97 -1.82 15.40
C ILE A 199 -3.43 -2.15 16.82
N GLU A 200 -4.61 -2.74 16.99
CA GLU A 200 -5.14 -3.12 18.30
C GLU A 200 -4.24 -4.14 19.02
N LYS A 201 -3.61 -5.04 18.26
CA LYS A 201 -2.70 -6.06 18.81
C LYS A 201 -1.34 -5.50 19.21
N TYR A 202 -0.74 -4.65 18.38
CA TYR A 202 0.65 -4.22 18.54
C TYR A 202 0.81 -2.78 19.06
N LEU A 203 -0.24 -1.96 18.98
CA LEU A 203 -0.27 -0.56 19.39
C LEU A 203 -1.54 -0.23 20.19
N PRO A 204 -1.86 -0.97 21.28
CA PRO A 204 -3.16 -0.91 21.96
C PRO A 204 -3.50 0.47 22.54
N ASP A 205 -2.49 1.26 22.90
CA ASP A 205 -2.67 2.58 23.51
C ASP A 205 -2.86 3.71 22.48
N VAL A 206 -2.72 3.41 21.18
CA VAL A 206 -2.81 4.40 20.10
C VAL A 206 -4.26 4.66 19.73
N LYS A 207 -4.70 5.90 19.87
CA LYS A 207 -6.00 6.33 19.33
C LYS A 207 -5.84 6.58 17.82
N TYR A 208 -6.62 5.93 16.99
CA TYR A 208 -6.52 6.03 15.55
C TYR A 208 -7.88 6.15 14.85
N GLN A 209 -7.83 6.63 13.62
CA GLN A 209 -8.96 6.62 12.69
C GLN A 209 -8.57 5.73 11.49
N ILE A 210 -9.17 4.54 11.40
CA ILE A 210 -8.79 3.53 10.43
C ILE A 210 -8.92 4.00 8.97
N SER A 211 -9.95 4.78 8.65
CA SER A 211 -10.22 5.18 7.26
C SER A 211 -9.19 6.17 6.70
N PRO A 212 -8.77 7.24 7.39
CA PRO A 212 -7.68 8.10 6.95
C PRO A 212 -6.34 7.36 6.83
N LEU A 213 -5.99 6.55 7.82
CA LEU A 213 -4.76 5.76 7.79
C LEU A 213 -4.72 4.81 6.61
N TYR A 214 -5.75 3.97 6.47
CA TYR A 214 -5.88 3.07 5.33
C TYR A 214 -5.72 3.81 4.00
N LYS A 215 -6.42 4.95 3.86
CA LYS A 215 -6.36 5.74 2.63
C LYS A 215 -4.94 6.26 2.36
N SER A 216 -4.23 6.75 3.37
CA SER A 216 -2.87 7.25 3.22
C SER A 216 -1.92 6.15 2.72
N ILE A 217 -1.96 4.96 3.33
CA ILE A 217 -1.12 3.84 2.94
C ILE A 217 -1.52 3.33 1.54
N PHE A 218 -2.82 3.18 1.29
CA PHE A 218 -3.33 2.71 0.00
C PHE A 218 -2.97 3.65 -1.16
N ASP A 219 -3.08 4.97 -0.96
CA ASP A 219 -2.73 5.97 -1.97
C ASP A 219 -1.22 5.93 -2.30
N GLU A 220 -0.35 5.68 -1.31
CA GLU A 220 1.09 5.52 -1.57
C GLU A 220 1.39 4.21 -2.33
N ILE A 221 0.77 3.09 -1.96
CA ILE A 221 0.85 1.82 -2.70
C ILE A 221 0.39 2.05 -4.15
N LYS A 222 -0.75 2.74 -4.34
CA LYS A 222 -1.28 3.08 -5.65
C LYS A 222 -0.34 3.95 -6.46
N LYS A 223 0.27 4.96 -5.85
CA LYS A 223 1.24 5.83 -6.49
C LYS A 223 2.48 5.04 -6.94
N LYS A 224 3.04 4.21 -6.08
CA LYS A 224 4.22 3.38 -6.39
C LYS A 224 3.91 2.33 -7.48
N SER A 225 2.73 1.72 -7.48
CA SER A 225 2.32 0.77 -8.54
C SER A 225 2.15 1.43 -9.91
N ASN A 226 1.77 2.70 -9.96
CA ASN A 226 1.50 3.43 -11.21
C ASN A 226 2.73 4.15 -11.80
N ILE A 227 3.91 4.04 -11.20
CA ILE A 227 5.14 4.63 -11.75
C ILE A 227 5.59 3.82 -12.98
N GLU A 228 5.68 4.49 -14.13
CA GLU A 228 6.13 3.90 -15.41
C GLU A 228 7.62 4.18 -15.71
N LYS A 229 8.31 4.85 -14.77
CA LYS A 229 9.74 5.16 -14.93
C LYS A 229 10.53 3.87 -15.10
N GLU A 230 11.49 3.86 -16.03
CA GLU A 230 12.51 2.82 -16.12
C GLU A 230 13.36 2.79 -14.84
N ILE A 231 13.52 1.62 -14.27
CA ILE A 231 14.26 1.37 -13.03
C ILE A 231 15.61 0.80 -13.42
N THR A 232 16.68 1.49 -13.06
CA THR A 232 18.06 1.15 -13.45
C THR A 232 18.95 0.71 -12.28
N SER A 233 18.46 0.81 -11.05
CA SER A 233 19.17 0.39 -9.85
C SER A 233 18.23 -0.10 -8.75
N PHE A 234 18.76 -0.89 -7.81
CA PHE A 234 18.02 -1.36 -6.64
C PHE A 234 17.54 -0.18 -5.75
N GLU A 235 18.35 0.87 -5.62
CA GLU A 235 17.96 2.08 -4.90
C GLU A 235 16.78 2.82 -5.58
N GLU A 236 16.74 2.83 -6.91
CA GLU A 236 15.58 3.35 -7.63
C GLU A 236 14.35 2.46 -7.46
N LEU A 237 14.52 1.14 -7.48
CA LEU A 237 13.46 0.18 -7.21
C LEU A 237 12.84 0.41 -5.82
N LYS A 238 13.69 0.47 -4.80
CA LYS A 238 13.30 0.76 -3.42
C LYS A 238 12.54 2.08 -3.31
N LYS A 239 13.06 3.13 -3.89
CA LYS A 239 12.48 4.48 -3.81
C LYS A 239 11.14 4.61 -4.52
N TYR A 240 11.04 4.08 -5.74
CA TYR A 240 9.93 4.38 -6.65
C TYR A 240 8.85 3.30 -6.68
N LYS A 241 9.22 2.04 -6.50
CA LYS A 241 8.33 0.90 -6.71
C LYS A 241 8.04 0.09 -5.44
N SER A 242 8.73 0.37 -4.32
CA SER A 242 8.71 -0.52 -3.17
C SER A 242 8.28 0.15 -1.88
N VAL A 243 7.78 -0.66 -0.95
CA VAL A 243 7.47 -0.31 0.44
C VAL A 243 8.35 -1.19 1.34
N SER A 244 9.22 -0.57 2.12
CA SER A 244 10.06 -1.25 3.11
C SER A 244 9.38 -1.33 4.48
N ARG A 245 9.96 -2.13 5.39
CA ARG A 245 9.57 -2.13 6.80
C ARG A 245 9.59 -0.72 7.38
N GLN A 246 10.67 0.02 7.16
CA GLN A 246 10.82 1.40 7.64
C GLN A 246 9.74 2.35 7.10
N ASP A 247 9.34 2.18 5.84
CA ASP A 247 8.23 2.96 5.28
C ASP A 247 6.92 2.68 6.04
N PHE A 248 6.63 1.40 6.34
CA PHE A 248 5.42 1.02 7.06
C PHE A 248 5.44 1.47 8.52
N ASP A 249 6.58 1.36 9.22
CA ASP A 249 6.79 1.95 10.55
C ASP A 249 6.46 3.43 10.56
N SER A 250 6.93 4.18 9.55
CA SER A 250 6.66 5.61 9.44
C SER A 250 5.17 5.96 9.27
N TYR A 251 4.37 5.08 8.63
CA TYR A 251 2.91 5.25 8.59
C TYR A 251 2.29 5.05 9.97
N LEU A 252 2.74 4.06 10.72
CA LEU A 252 2.25 3.79 12.08
C LEU A 252 2.66 4.89 13.07
N GLU A 253 3.88 5.41 12.98
CA GLU A 253 4.35 6.55 13.78
C GLU A 253 3.51 7.81 13.54
N SER A 254 3.00 8.01 12.33
CA SER A 254 2.11 9.13 12.02
C SER A 254 0.82 9.13 12.83
N LEU A 255 0.38 7.98 13.36
CA LEU A 255 -0.77 7.87 14.26
C LEU A 255 -0.50 8.52 15.61
N ASN A 256 0.67 8.28 16.19
CA ASN A 256 1.07 8.87 17.46
C ASN A 256 1.17 10.40 17.32
N SER A 257 1.77 10.87 16.24
CA SER A 257 1.86 12.30 15.94
C SER A 257 0.49 12.97 15.85
N SER A 258 -0.50 12.32 15.22
CA SER A 258 -1.85 12.87 15.10
C SER A 258 -2.56 13.06 16.44
N ASN A 259 -2.39 12.12 17.38
CA ASN A 259 -2.98 12.23 18.72
C ASN A 259 -2.31 13.34 19.53
N THR A 260 -0.99 13.40 19.47
CA THR A 260 -0.22 14.48 20.10
C THR A 260 -0.64 15.85 19.52
N ILE A 261 -0.83 15.97 18.21
CA ILE A 261 -1.28 17.20 17.57
C ILE A 261 -2.68 17.64 18.08
N LYS A 262 -3.61 16.72 18.29
CA LYS A 262 -4.94 17.05 18.83
C LYS A 262 -4.88 17.53 20.29
N GLU A 263 -4.08 16.88 21.09
CA GLU A 263 -3.86 17.27 22.49
C GLU A 263 -3.14 18.64 22.57
N LEU A 264 -2.13 18.84 21.75
CA LEU A 264 -1.45 20.11 21.61
C LEU A 264 -2.39 21.22 21.10
N ALA A 265 -3.28 20.94 20.14
CA ALA A 265 -4.26 21.90 19.65
C ALA A 265 -5.12 22.46 20.79
N VAL A 266 -5.61 21.58 21.67
CA VAL A 266 -6.40 22.00 22.85
C VAL A 266 -5.55 22.84 23.79
N SER A 267 -4.33 22.44 24.05
CA SER A 267 -3.41 23.16 24.93
C SER A 267 -3.02 24.53 24.38
N ILE A 268 -2.70 24.61 23.09
CA ILE A 268 -2.40 25.85 22.38
C ILE A 268 -3.62 26.80 22.40
N GLU A 269 -4.81 26.28 22.11
CA GLU A 269 -6.04 27.08 22.15
C GLU A 269 -6.31 27.64 23.54
N ASN A 270 -6.13 26.85 24.59
CA ASN A 270 -6.26 27.29 25.97
C ASN A 270 -5.24 28.40 26.30
N ARG A 271 -4.00 28.27 25.81
CA ARG A 271 -2.96 29.27 26.00
C ARG A 271 -3.29 30.58 25.27
N LEU A 272 -3.73 30.52 24.00
CA LEU A 272 -4.14 31.70 23.24
C LEU A 272 -5.32 32.41 23.91
N ASN A 273 -6.29 31.67 24.47
CA ASN A 273 -7.39 32.24 25.22
C ASN A 273 -6.91 32.92 26.52
N ALA A 274 -5.98 32.29 27.25
CA ALA A 274 -5.39 32.85 28.48
C ALA A 274 -4.62 34.16 28.21
N GLU A 275 -3.97 34.26 27.06
CA GLU A 275 -3.27 35.44 26.57
C GLU A 275 -4.23 36.50 25.95
N LYS A 276 -5.55 36.27 25.99
CA LYS A 276 -6.59 37.13 25.43
C LYS A 276 -6.35 37.50 23.96
N VAL A 277 -5.87 36.55 23.20
CA VAL A 277 -5.68 36.66 21.74
C VAL A 277 -7.04 36.90 21.06
N ASP A 278 -7.08 37.69 20.00
CA ASP A 278 -8.31 38.04 19.31
C ASP A 278 -9.03 36.80 18.71
N PHE A 279 -10.37 36.92 18.67
CA PHE A 279 -11.23 35.81 18.21
C PHE A 279 -10.91 35.31 16.79
N GLN A 280 -10.49 36.21 15.89
CA GLN A 280 -10.20 35.81 14.51
C GLN A 280 -8.97 34.92 14.43
N THR A 281 -7.92 35.26 15.18
CA THR A 281 -6.71 34.41 15.28
C THR A 281 -7.04 33.02 15.84
N ILE A 282 -7.84 32.93 16.92
CA ILE A 282 -8.25 31.66 17.51
C ILE A 282 -9.12 30.84 16.52
N LYS A 283 -10.04 31.51 15.81
CA LYS A 283 -10.89 30.86 14.80
C LYS A 283 -10.06 30.30 13.65
N ASN A 284 -9.07 31.07 13.15
CA ASN A 284 -8.15 30.62 12.12
C ASN A 284 -7.30 29.44 12.60
N PHE A 285 -6.80 29.49 13.82
CA PHE A 285 -6.08 28.39 14.43
C PHE A 285 -6.91 27.11 14.47
N ARG A 286 -8.16 27.15 14.99
CA ARG A 286 -9.06 25.98 15.02
C ARG A 286 -9.29 25.36 13.64
N ARG A 287 -9.48 26.19 12.62
CA ARG A 287 -9.67 25.73 11.24
C ARG A 287 -8.41 25.07 10.70
N ASN A 288 -7.28 25.73 10.86
CA ASN A 288 -6.00 25.32 10.27
C ASN A 288 -5.34 24.16 11.04
N SER A 289 -5.63 23.98 12.32
CA SER A 289 -5.20 22.81 13.10
C SER A 289 -5.70 21.52 12.48
N LYS A 290 -6.94 21.48 11.98
CA LYS A 290 -7.48 20.32 11.27
C LYS A 290 -6.75 20.06 9.95
N ILE A 291 -6.38 21.12 9.24
CA ILE A 291 -5.61 21.02 7.98
C ILE A 291 -4.20 20.51 8.27
N TYR A 292 -3.56 21.06 9.30
CA TYR A 292 -2.22 20.62 9.73
C TYR A 292 -2.21 19.16 10.17
N GLU A 293 -3.19 18.71 10.95
CA GLU A 293 -3.36 17.29 11.31
C GLU A 293 -3.42 16.39 10.09
N VAL A 294 -4.25 16.72 9.09
CA VAL A 294 -4.36 15.96 7.85
C VAL A 294 -3.05 15.94 7.09
N LYS A 295 -2.34 17.07 7.01
CA LYS A 295 -1.03 17.16 6.35
C LYS A 295 0.04 16.32 7.06
N LYS A 296 0.04 16.28 8.39
CA LYS A 296 0.94 15.41 9.19
C LYS A 296 0.65 13.92 8.97
N MET A 297 -0.60 13.55 8.76
CA MET A 297 -0.98 12.17 8.41
C MET A 297 -0.61 11.81 6.97
N THR A 298 -0.33 12.79 6.11
CA THR A 298 0.07 12.54 4.73
C THR A 298 1.53 12.15 4.69
N TYR A 299 1.77 10.87 4.37
CA TYR A 299 3.12 10.35 4.29
C TYR A 299 3.98 11.18 3.33
N ASN A 300 5.11 11.66 3.86
CA ASN A 300 6.16 12.33 3.10
C ASN A 300 5.73 13.63 2.39
N ASP A 301 4.89 14.45 3.02
CA ASP A 301 4.65 15.82 2.56
C ASP A 301 5.96 16.63 2.69
N LYS A 302 6.73 16.63 1.58
CA LYS A 302 8.02 17.33 1.52
C LYS A 302 7.87 18.83 1.74
N SER A 303 6.75 19.40 1.31
CA SER A 303 6.47 20.82 1.46
C SER A 303 6.28 21.16 2.93
N LEU A 304 5.50 20.36 3.65
CA LEU A 304 5.32 20.52 5.09
C LEU A 304 6.66 20.38 5.85
N LYS A 305 7.43 19.32 5.55
CA LYS A 305 8.73 19.09 6.20
C LYS A 305 9.72 20.25 5.98
N ASN A 306 9.73 20.82 4.78
CA ASN A 306 10.57 21.98 4.50
C ASN A 306 10.11 23.23 5.30
N ILE A 307 8.81 23.48 5.36
CA ILE A 307 8.25 24.62 6.12
C ILE A 307 8.56 24.44 7.61
N GLU A 308 8.34 23.27 8.18
CA GLU A 308 8.65 22.96 9.58
C GLU A 308 10.15 23.15 9.89
N LYS A 309 11.03 22.73 8.98
CA LYS A 309 12.46 22.91 9.13
C LYS A 309 12.86 24.38 9.14
N GLU A 310 12.33 25.18 8.23
CA GLU A 310 12.61 26.64 8.16
C GLU A 310 12.11 27.33 9.44
N ILE A 311 10.89 27.02 9.90
CA ILE A 311 10.32 27.57 11.13
C ILE A 311 11.20 27.16 12.34
N SER A 312 11.56 25.91 12.48
CA SER A 312 12.40 25.41 13.58
C SER A 312 13.78 26.10 13.64
N GLN A 313 14.37 26.45 12.49
CA GLN A 313 15.63 27.16 12.45
C GLN A 313 15.53 28.60 12.98
N VAL A 314 14.37 29.25 12.77
CA VAL A 314 14.12 30.59 13.29
C VAL A 314 13.81 30.51 14.79
N ILE A 315 12.95 29.59 15.23
CA ILE A 315 12.59 29.42 16.64
C ILE A 315 13.81 29.18 17.53
N LYS A 316 14.80 28.39 17.07
CA LYS A 316 16.04 28.14 17.82
C LYS A 316 16.86 29.41 18.12
N LYS A 317 16.60 30.50 17.44
CA LYS A 317 17.30 31.78 17.61
C LYS A 317 16.49 32.79 18.40
N LEU A 318 15.25 32.45 18.76
CA LEU A 318 14.39 33.28 19.59
C LEU A 318 14.83 33.22 21.06
N ASP A 319 15.08 34.38 21.60
CA ASP A 319 15.32 34.58 23.03
C ASP A 319 14.21 35.50 23.56
N SER A 320 13.09 34.90 24.00
CA SER A 320 11.94 35.75 24.37
C SER A 320 11.06 35.19 25.48
N ASP A 321 10.74 36.04 26.42
CA ASP A 321 9.70 35.89 27.43
C ASP A 321 8.29 36.33 26.89
N LEU A 322 8.11 36.39 25.56
CA LEU A 322 6.91 36.87 24.90
C LEU A 322 5.77 35.84 24.93
N GLY A 323 4.54 36.31 24.79
CA GLY A 323 3.38 35.45 24.63
C GLY A 323 3.42 34.64 23.30
N LEU A 324 2.63 33.58 23.22
CA LEU A 324 2.63 32.68 22.06
C LEU A 324 2.30 33.40 20.74
N LYS A 325 1.35 34.35 20.78
CA LYS A 325 1.01 35.15 19.60
C LYS A 325 2.14 36.08 19.19
N GLU A 326 2.78 36.76 20.14
CA GLU A 326 3.88 37.70 19.89
C GLU A 326 5.09 36.97 19.34
N CYS A 327 5.47 35.82 19.93
CA CYS A 327 6.49 34.92 19.36
C CYS A 327 6.19 34.51 17.92
N SER A 328 4.93 34.16 17.63
CA SER A 328 4.55 33.78 16.26
C SER A 328 4.73 34.89 15.25
N VAL A 329 4.42 36.15 15.64
CA VAL A 329 4.61 37.33 14.81
C VAL A 329 6.10 37.57 14.56
N GLU A 330 6.94 37.43 15.57
CA GLU A 330 8.37 37.59 15.45
C GLU A 330 8.96 36.52 14.54
N VAL A 331 8.59 35.26 14.68
CA VAL A 331 9.01 34.17 13.77
C VAL A 331 8.60 34.51 12.33
N ILE A 332 7.35 34.90 12.11
CA ILE A 332 6.83 35.28 10.77
C ILE A 332 7.65 36.39 10.16
N SER A 333 8.10 37.38 10.96
CA SER A 333 8.91 38.52 10.46
C SER A 333 10.28 38.11 9.95
N GLN A 334 10.83 36.98 10.44
CA GLN A 334 12.14 36.44 10.07
C GLN A 334 12.07 35.38 8.94
N LEU A 335 10.87 34.93 8.57
CA LEU A 335 10.68 33.96 7.49
C LEU A 335 10.52 34.63 6.13
N ASP A 336 11.07 34.02 5.09
CA ASP A 336 10.82 34.43 3.69
C ASP A 336 9.46 33.84 3.23
N LEU A 337 8.39 34.57 3.57
CA LEU A 337 7.03 34.15 3.23
C LEU A 337 6.80 33.98 1.73
N ASN A 338 7.55 34.66 0.86
CA ASN A 338 7.39 34.51 -0.60
C ASN A 338 7.79 33.11 -1.08
N LYS A 339 8.67 32.41 -0.33
CA LYS A 339 9.05 31.02 -0.61
C LYS A 339 8.11 29.99 0.02
N LEU A 340 7.47 30.35 1.14
CA LEU A 340 6.69 29.41 1.93
C LEU A 340 5.21 29.42 1.59
N VAL A 341 4.64 30.61 1.28
CA VAL A 341 3.23 30.77 0.92
C VAL A 341 2.99 30.26 -0.50
N ASN A 342 2.02 29.37 -0.65
CA ASN A 342 1.54 28.83 -1.92
C ASN A 342 0.07 28.41 -1.80
N ASN A 343 -0.49 27.77 -2.83
CA ASN A 343 -1.91 27.36 -2.83
C ASN A 343 -2.28 26.38 -1.70
N ASP A 344 -1.30 25.61 -1.19
CA ASP A 344 -1.50 24.61 -0.14
C ASP A 344 -1.16 25.10 1.26
N PHE A 345 -0.42 26.23 1.38
CA PHE A 345 0.06 26.82 2.62
C PHE A 345 -0.14 28.34 2.60
N ASP A 346 -1.26 28.80 3.14
CA ASP A 346 -1.51 30.23 3.36
C ASP A 346 -0.81 30.74 4.64
N LYS A 347 -0.83 32.05 4.85
CA LYS A 347 -0.22 32.67 6.03
C LYS A 347 -0.82 32.19 7.35
N ASP A 348 -2.12 31.94 7.40
CA ASP A 348 -2.81 31.49 8.59
C ASP A 348 -2.42 30.05 8.94
N LEU A 349 -2.22 29.18 7.95
CA LEU A 349 -1.73 27.82 8.15
C LEU A 349 -0.26 27.83 8.62
N ILE A 350 0.59 28.68 8.03
CA ILE A 350 1.98 28.85 8.47
C ILE A 350 2.01 29.33 9.93
N GLN A 351 1.19 30.32 10.30
CA GLN A 351 1.09 30.77 11.69
C GLN A 351 0.62 29.65 12.63
N THR A 352 -0.29 28.82 12.18
CA THR A 352 -0.75 27.65 12.92
C THR A 352 0.39 26.66 13.15
N ILE A 353 1.20 26.37 12.14
CA ILE A 353 2.38 25.48 12.26
C ILE A 353 3.38 26.09 13.27
N ILE A 354 3.59 27.41 13.24
CA ILE A 354 4.47 28.09 14.18
C ILE A 354 3.96 27.91 15.62
N PHE A 355 2.66 28.05 15.88
CA PHE A 355 2.09 27.83 17.21
C PHE A 355 2.39 26.41 17.72
N TYR A 356 2.27 25.40 16.89
CA TYR A 356 2.62 24.02 17.25
C TYR A 356 4.10 23.90 17.62
N GLN A 357 5.01 24.42 16.79
CA GLN A 357 6.45 24.30 17.02
C GLN A 357 6.97 25.17 18.17
N LEU A 358 6.28 26.25 18.52
CA LEU A 358 6.60 27.04 19.72
C LEU A 358 6.11 26.36 21.00
N TYR A 359 5.16 25.45 20.89
CA TYR A 359 4.55 24.78 22.03
C TYR A 359 5.16 23.41 22.32
N GLU A 360 5.81 22.78 21.31
CA GLU A 360 6.63 21.57 21.46
C GLU A 360 7.95 21.88 22.21
#